data_6a5c0c85247535f79bd37fd65c6fd923
#
_entry.id   6a5c0c85247535f79bd37fd65c6fd923
#
_cell.length_a   1.000
_cell.length_b   1.000
_cell.length_c   1.000
_cell.angle_alpha   90.00
_cell.angle_beta   90.00
_cell.angle_gamma   90.00
#
_symmetry.space_group_name_H-M   'P 1'
#
loop_
_entity.id
_entity.type
_entity.pdbx_description
1 polymer ?
#
loop_
_entity_poly.entity_id
_entity_poly.type
_entity_poly.pdbx_seq_one_letter_code
_entity_poly.pdbx_strand_id
1 'polypeptide(L)'
;MIGYFNIHNHTMYSNLRLLDCINRPKDLIDKAIELGLTGIAITDHECLSGHMEVNQYAQELKKTNPDFKIALGNEVYLVDKRENGIKYYHFILVAKDAKEGICNKSVLS
;
A
#
# COMPACT_ATOMS: atom_id res chain seq x y z
N MET A 1 7.11 3.19 24.67
CA MET A 1 6.82 2.02 23.84
C MET A 1 7.43 2.17 22.47
N ILE A 2 8.14 1.16 21.98
CA ILE A 2 8.69 1.17 20.62
C ILE A 2 7.53 0.95 19.66
N GLY A 3 7.30 1.92 18.76
CA GLY A 3 6.26 1.81 17.75
C GLY A 3 6.69 0.87 16.62
N TYR A 4 5.71 0.27 15.95
CA TYR A 4 5.93 -0.58 14.79
C TYR A 4 5.20 -0.01 13.58
N PHE A 5 5.90 0.08 12.46
CA PHE A 5 5.36 0.52 11.18
C PHE A 5 5.41 -0.65 10.19
N ASN A 6 4.26 -1.16 9.79
CA ASN A 6 4.18 -2.26 8.85
C ASN A 6 4.18 -1.74 7.42
N ILE A 7 5.18 -2.15 6.63
CA ILE A 7 5.42 -1.62 5.28
C ILE A 7 4.93 -2.54 4.15
N HIS A 8 4.34 -3.68 4.45
CA HIS A 8 3.91 -4.62 3.41
C HIS A 8 2.50 -5.14 3.72
N ASN A 9 1.49 -4.54 3.11
CA ASN A 9 0.09 -4.90 3.34
C ASN A 9 -0.71 -4.87 2.06
N HIS A 10 -1.61 -5.84 1.94
CA HIS A 10 -2.54 -5.93 0.81
C HIS A 10 -3.96 -5.66 1.27
N THR A 11 -4.74 -5.01 0.40
CA THR A 11 -6.17 -4.83 0.56
C THR A 11 -6.93 -5.63 -0.49
N MET A 12 -8.25 -5.60 -0.45
CA MET A 12 -9.09 -6.24 -1.47
C MET A 12 -8.79 -5.77 -2.90
N TYR A 13 -8.15 -4.61 -3.07
CA TYR A 13 -7.77 -4.11 -4.39
C TYR A 13 -6.66 -4.94 -5.05
N SER A 14 -5.86 -5.70 -4.27
CA SER A 14 -4.94 -6.70 -4.82
C SER A 14 -5.65 -7.79 -5.61
N ASN A 15 -6.94 -8.01 -5.36
CA ASN A 15 -7.74 -9.01 -6.06
C ASN A 15 -7.97 -8.69 -7.54
N LEU A 16 -7.66 -7.48 -7.98
CA LEU A 16 -7.61 -7.15 -9.39
C LEU A 16 -6.46 -7.89 -10.10
N ARG A 17 -5.50 -8.37 -9.33
CA ARG A 17 -4.35 -9.13 -9.82
C ARG A 17 -4.33 -10.56 -9.28
N LEU A 18 -4.47 -10.73 -7.97
CA LEU A 18 -4.48 -12.02 -7.30
C LEU A 18 -5.67 -12.10 -6.36
N LEU A 19 -6.39 -13.21 -6.36
CA LEU A 19 -7.56 -13.41 -5.50
C LEU A 19 -7.12 -13.96 -4.14
N ASP A 20 -6.41 -13.16 -3.36
CA ASP A 20 -5.78 -13.60 -2.12
C ASP A 20 -6.12 -12.76 -0.88
N CYS A 21 -6.93 -11.72 -1.02
CA CYS A 21 -7.15 -10.79 0.08
C CYS A 21 -8.61 -10.31 0.16
N ILE A 22 -9.13 -10.21 1.38
CA ILE A 22 -10.48 -9.70 1.63
C ILE A 22 -10.50 -8.42 2.47
N ASN A 23 -9.33 -7.90 2.86
CA ASN A 23 -9.25 -6.72 3.71
C ASN A 23 -9.73 -5.47 3.00
N ARG A 24 -10.68 -4.77 3.59
CA ARG A 24 -11.00 -3.41 3.15
C ARG A 24 -9.94 -2.45 3.69
N PRO A 25 -9.54 -1.41 2.94
CA PRO A 25 -8.52 -0.48 3.40
C PRO A 25 -8.82 0.13 4.77
N LYS A 26 -10.05 0.57 4.99
CA LYS A 26 -10.47 1.15 6.26
C LYS A 26 -10.33 0.17 7.43
N ASP A 27 -10.78 -1.07 7.25
CA ASP A 27 -10.74 -2.09 8.29
C ASP A 27 -9.29 -2.44 8.66
N LEU A 28 -8.40 -2.52 7.67
CA LEU A 28 -6.99 -2.79 7.87
C LEU A 28 -6.32 -1.67 8.68
N ILE A 29 -6.61 -0.41 8.33
CA ILE A 29 -6.09 0.76 9.03
C ILE A 29 -6.61 0.82 10.46
N ASP A 30 -7.91 0.62 10.66
CA ASP A 30 -8.52 0.62 12.00
C ASP A 30 -7.92 -0.47 12.88
N LYS A 31 -7.66 -1.65 12.32
CA LYS A 31 -7.02 -2.75 13.05
C LYS A 31 -5.59 -2.41 13.42
N ALA A 32 -4.85 -1.77 12.54
CA ALA A 32 -3.49 -1.32 12.83
C ALA A 32 -3.46 -0.33 14.00
N ILE A 33 -4.41 0.60 14.03
CA ILE A 33 -4.55 1.56 15.14
C ILE A 33 -4.91 0.82 16.44
N GLU A 34 -5.87 -0.10 16.40
CA GLU A 34 -6.27 -0.91 17.54
C GLU A 34 -5.09 -1.69 18.14
N LEU A 35 -4.23 -2.23 17.29
CA LEU A 35 -3.04 -2.99 17.71
C LEU A 35 -1.88 -2.11 18.19
N GLY A 36 -2.02 -0.79 18.14
CA GLY A 36 -0.99 0.14 18.61
C GLY A 36 0.16 0.34 17.63
N LEU A 37 -0.01 0.06 16.35
CA LEU A 37 0.99 0.37 15.34
C LEU A 37 1.14 1.88 15.17
N THR A 38 2.35 2.33 14.84
CA THR A 38 2.60 3.75 14.58
C THR A 38 2.22 4.16 13.17
N GLY A 39 2.10 3.21 12.27
CA GLY A 39 1.70 3.46 10.89
C GLY A 39 1.62 2.19 10.07
N ILE A 40 1.17 2.36 8.84
CA ILE A 40 1.00 1.26 7.89
C ILE A 40 1.21 1.76 6.47
N ALA A 41 1.81 0.94 5.62
CA ALA A 41 1.87 1.19 4.19
C ALA A 41 0.91 0.25 3.47
N ILE A 42 0.14 0.79 2.54
CA ILE A 42 -0.74 0.00 1.67
C ILE A 42 0.02 -0.26 0.37
N THR A 43 0.33 -1.53 0.12
CA THR A 43 1.20 -1.95 -0.99
C THR A 43 0.55 -3.09 -1.78
N ASP A 44 -0.59 -2.80 -2.40
CA ASP A 44 -1.31 -3.78 -3.20
C ASP A 44 -0.51 -4.24 -4.42
N HIS A 45 -0.78 -5.46 -4.89
CA HIS A 45 -0.15 -6.04 -6.08
C HIS A 45 -0.50 -5.26 -7.34
N GLU A 46 0.49 -4.65 -7.98
CA GLU A 46 0.41 -3.99 -9.29
C GLU A 46 -0.83 -3.11 -9.49
N CYS A 47 -1.36 -2.54 -8.39
CA CYS A 47 -2.63 -1.84 -8.40
C CYS A 47 -2.59 -0.62 -7.51
N LEU A 48 -3.09 0.51 -8.00
CA LEU A 48 -3.20 1.76 -7.25
C LEU A 48 -4.66 2.14 -6.97
N SER A 49 -5.61 1.26 -7.29
CA SER A 49 -7.04 1.57 -7.23
C SER A 49 -7.53 1.92 -5.82
N GLY A 50 -6.91 1.36 -4.79
CA GLY A 50 -7.26 1.65 -3.41
C GLY A 50 -6.68 2.96 -2.86
N HIS A 51 -5.75 3.59 -3.56
CA HIS A 51 -5.04 4.76 -3.02
C HIS A 51 -5.95 5.95 -2.75
N MET A 52 -6.96 6.17 -3.59
CA MET A 52 -7.91 7.29 -3.39
C MET A 52 -8.71 7.10 -2.11
N GLU A 53 -9.26 5.91 -1.90
CA GLU A 53 -10.03 5.57 -0.69
C GLU A 53 -9.16 5.69 0.56
N VAL A 54 -7.94 5.15 0.52
CA VAL A 54 -6.99 5.24 1.62
C VAL A 54 -6.63 6.69 1.92
N ASN A 55 -6.40 7.49 0.90
CA ASN A 55 -6.06 8.91 1.07
C ASN A 55 -7.22 9.69 1.70
N GLN A 56 -8.44 9.44 1.27
CA GLN A 56 -9.62 10.06 1.86
C GLN A 56 -9.76 9.71 3.33
N TYR A 57 -9.60 8.44 3.67
CA TYR A 57 -9.67 8.00 5.06
C TYR A 57 -8.53 8.57 5.90
N ALA A 58 -7.33 8.66 5.34
CA ALA A 58 -6.19 9.29 6.01
C ALA A 58 -6.45 10.75 6.37
N GLN A 59 -7.15 11.50 5.50
CA GLN A 59 -7.53 12.88 5.78
C GLN A 59 -8.50 12.95 6.97
N GLU A 60 -9.45 12.03 7.06
CA GLU A 60 -10.38 11.96 8.19
C GLU A 60 -9.64 11.60 9.49
N LEU A 61 -8.71 10.65 9.43
CA LEU A 61 -7.94 10.21 10.60
C LEU A 61 -7.05 11.29 11.21
N LYS A 62 -6.63 12.27 10.43
CA LYS A 62 -5.82 13.38 10.97
C LYS A 62 -6.51 14.14 12.09
N LYS A 63 -7.84 14.09 12.14
CA LYS A 63 -8.65 14.75 13.17
C LYS A 63 -8.64 13.98 14.50
N THR A 64 -8.54 12.65 14.46
CA THR A 64 -8.64 11.78 15.65
C THR A 64 -7.31 11.10 16.01
N ASN A 65 -6.51 10.75 15.00
CA ASN A 65 -5.23 10.04 15.17
C ASN A 65 -4.12 10.77 14.39
N PRO A 66 -3.74 11.99 14.77
CA PRO A 66 -2.80 12.80 13.98
C PRO A 66 -1.39 12.21 13.89
N ASP A 67 -1.01 11.34 14.83
CA ASP A 67 0.33 10.72 14.86
C ASP A 67 0.41 9.42 14.07
N PHE A 68 -0.73 8.85 13.67
CA PHE A 68 -0.74 7.63 12.86
C PHE A 68 -0.38 7.96 11.40
N LYS A 69 0.62 7.25 10.88
CA LYS A 69 1.14 7.50 9.52
C LYS A 69 0.64 6.45 8.54
N ILE A 70 0.20 6.90 7.38
CA ILE A 70 -0.22 6.02 6.28
C ILE A 70 0.63 6.35 5.06
N ALA A 71 1.35 5.35 4.56
CA ALA A 71 2.12 5.46 3.34
C ALA A 71 1.41 4.72 2.21
N LEU A 72 1.52 5.23 1.00
CA LEU A 72 0.96 4.61 -0.19
C LEU A 72 2.10 4.03 -1.03
N GLY A 73 1.94 2.79 -1.43
CA GLY A 73 2.95 2.10 -2.21
C GLY A 73 2.33 1.07 -3.14
N ASN A 74 3.18 0.22 -3.64
CA ASN A 74 2.77 -0.82 -4.57
C ASN A 74 3.75 -1.99 -4.52
N GLU A 75 3.25 -3.21 -4.64
CA GLU A 75 4.09 -4.38 -4.84
C GLU A 75 4.13 -4.71 -6.32
N VAL A 76 5.31 -4.63 -6.91
CA VAL A 76 5.52 -4.86 -8.34
C VAL A 76 6.40 -6.08 -8.55
N TYR A 77 6.40 -6.60 -9.77
CA TYR A 77 7.30 -7.67 -10.17
C TYR A 77 8.53 -7.08 -10.84
N LEU A 78 9.68 -7.32 -10.23
CA LEU A 78 10.97 -6.91 -10.80
C LEU A 78 11.50 -8.03 -11.70
N VAL A 79 11.80 -7.70 -12.94
CA VAL A 79 12.32 -8.64 -13.94
C VAL A 79 13.51 -8.02 -14.68
N ASP A 80 14.42 -8.86 -15.16
CA ASP A 80 15.57 -8.39 -15.96
C ASP A 80 15.10 -7.91 -17.35
N LYS A 81 14.08 -8.55 -17.89
CA LYS A 81 13.47 -8.17 -19.20
C LYS A 81 12.06 -8.71 -19.32
N ARG A 82 11.24 -8.05 -20.13
CA ARG A 82 9.86 -8.43 -20.36
C ARG A 82 9.77 -9.59 -21.38
N GLU A 83 9.95 -10.82 -20.88
CA GLU A 83 9.78 -12.04 -21.66
C GLU A 83 8.99 -13.06 -20.84
N ASN A 84 8.19 -13.89 -21.53
CA ASN A 84 7.49 -14.99 -20.87
C ASN A 84 8.48 -16.00 -20.30
N GLY A 85 8.19 -16.52 -19.10
CA GLY A 85 9.00 -17.53 -18.46
C GLY A 85 10.26 -16.99 -17.74
N ILE A 86 10.44 -15.68 -17.71
CA ILE A 86 11.53 -15.06 -16.95
C ILE A 86 11.20 -15.05 -15.47
N LYS A 87 12.18 -15.38 -14.63
CA LYS A 87 12.07 -15.30 -13.19
C LYS A 87 11.81 -13.85 -12.75
N TYR A 88 10.89 -13.66 -11.82
CA TYR A 88 10.56 -12.35 -11.26
C TYR A 88 10.73 -12.35 -9.75
N TYR A 89 10.88 -11.15 -9.19
CA TYR A 89 11.00 -10.91 -7.77
C TYR A 89 9.93 -9.91 -7.35
N HIS A 90 9.38 -10.11 -6.16
CA HIS A 90 8.47 -9.13 -5.56
C HIS A 90 9.29 -7.94 -5.07
N PHE A 91 8.84 -6.74 -5.39
CA PHE A 91 9.52 -5.52 -5.03
C PHE A 91 8.51 -4.49 -4.53
N ILE A 92 8.79 -3.90 -3.37
CA ILE A 92 7.89 -2.93 -2.75
C ILE A 92 8.38 -1.53 -3.07
N LEU A 93 7.51 -0.72 -3.66
CA LEU A 93 7.72 0.70 -3.91
C LEU A 93 6.81 1.48 -2.96
N VAL A 94 7.36 2.38 -2.18
CA VAL A 94 6.59 3.24 -1.27
C VAL A 94 6.82 4.69 -1.68
N ALA A 95 5.74 5.43 -1.89
CA ALA A 95 5.81 6.84 -2.25
C ALA A 95 6.23 7.67 -1.04
N LYS A 96 7.23 8.51 -1.22
CA LYS A 96 7.66 9.47 -0.21
C LYS A 96 6.69 10.66 -0.16
N ASP A 97 6.18 11.07 -1.30
CA ASP A 97 5.25 12.18 -1.45
C ASP A 97 4.36 11.98 -2.69
N ALA A 98 3.49 12.94 -2.96
CA ALA A 98 2.56 12.87 -4.10
C ALA A 98 3.29 12.79 -5.46
N LYS A 99 4.45 13.40 -5.58
CA LYS A 99 5.25 13.39 -6.81
C LYS A 99 5.79 11.97 -7.08
N GLU A 100 6.30 11.29 -6.07
CA GLU A 100 6.74 9.90 -6.19
C GLU A 100 5.56 8.96 -6.49
N GLY A 101 4.39 9.24 -5.95
CA GLY A 101 3.17 8.50 -6.29
C GLY A 101 2.85 8.56 -7.77
N ILE A 102 3.06 9.71 -8.41
CA ILE A 102 2.90 9.87 -9.86
C ILE A 102 3.94 9.02 -10.60
N CYS A 103 5.18 9.00 -10.15
CA CYS A 103 6.24 8.16 -10.72
C CYS A 103 5.87 6.66 -10.64
N ASN A 104 5.31 6.21 -9.52
CA ASN A 104 4.83 4.83 -9.39
C ASN A 104 3.78 4.49 -10.44
N LYS A 105 2.85 5.40 -10.70
CA LYS A 105 1.85 5.22 -11.77
C LYS A 105 2.50 5.05 -13.13
N SER A 106 3.54 5.83 -13.41
CA SER A 106 4.26 5.74 -14.69
C SER A 106 4.97 4.40 -14.85
N VAL A 107 5.50 3.84 -13.79
CA VAL A 107 6.13 2.51 -13.80
C VAL A 107 5.11 1.42 -14.09
N LEU A 108 3.88 1.55 -13.55
CA LEU A 108 2.82 0.56 -13.71
C LEU A 108 2.08 0.66 -15.05
N SER A 109 2.11 1.80 -15.68
CA SER A 109 1.50 1.99 -16.99
C SER A 109 2.40 1.50 -18.13
#